data_9de5ac98c9d29a1d4ccd14cf5aff1808
#
_entry.id   9de5ac98c9d29a1d4ccd14cf5aff1808
#
_cell.length_a   1.000
_cell.length_b   1.000
_cell.length_c   1.000
_cell.angle_alpha   90.00
_cell.angle_beta   90.00
_cell.angle_gamma   90.00
#
_symmetry.space_group_name_H-M   'P 1'
#
loop_
_entity.id
_entity.type
_entity.pdbx_description
1 polymer ?
#
loop_
_entity_poly.entity_id
_entity_poly.type
_entity_poly.pdbx_seq_one_letter_code
_entity_poly.pdbx_strand_id
1 'polypeptide(L)'
;MKKWFFLSLVLLLSLPGQASARHGQPGRWHTSFEIGPDGDTISVVPIKPVFVFSKKADLRRYRKLVEAVKKVYPVAQAAKAQMVQMEAELLRLETKKEQQQYIKGIAAAIKKEYTPVLKHMTRTQGRVLLKLIDRETKYTAYEILREFRGGFVAGFWQSVSRIFGQNLKSEYDREGDDKVLEQIVLYYEAGLL
;
A
#
# COMPACT_ATOMS: atom_id res chain seq x y z
N MET A 1 -13.16 48.44 -5.12
CA MET A 1 -14.06 47.26 -4.98
C MET A 1 -13.33 45.91 -5.06
N LYS A 2 -12.06 45.84 -4.61
CA LYS A 2 -11.25 44.58 -4.69
C LYS A 2 -10.81 44.00 -3.33
N LYS A 3 -11.25 44.56 -2.21
CA LYS A 3 -10.81 44.13 -0.86
C LYS A 3 -11.82 43.24 -0.11
N TRP A 4 -13.00 43.04 -0.61
CA TRP A 4 -14.02 42.22 0.06
C TRP A 4 -14.07 40.77 -0.42
N PHE A 5 -13.42 40.47 -1.53
CA PHE A 5 -13.35 39.09 -2.04
C PHE A 5 -12.36 38.21 -1.26
N PHE A 6 -11.37 38.83 -0.60
CA PHE A 6 -10.39 38.10 0.19
C PHE A 6 -10.87 37.69 1.60
N LEU A 7 -11.86 38.41 2.16
CA LEU A 7 -12.40 38.06 3.47
C LEU A 7 -13.37 36.87 3.43
N SER A 8 -14.03 36.63 2.32
CA SER A 8 -14.95 35.51 2.13
C SER A 8 -14.23 34.18 1.93
N LEU A 9 -13.00 34.21 1.39
CA LEU A 9 -12.21 33.01 1.15
C LEU A 9 -11.54 32.46 2.42
N VAL A 10 -11.24 33.32 3.39
CA VAL A 10 -10.60 32.93 4.66
C VAL A 10 -11.59 32.28 5.64
N LEU A 11 -12.88 32.59 5.53
CA LEU A 11 -13.92 32.02 6.40
C LEU A 11 -14.31 30.57 6.05
N LEU A 12 -13.98 30.11 4.84
CA LEU A 12 -14.27 28.74 4.37
C LEU A 12 -13.19 27.73 4.79
N LEU A 13 -12.04 28.20 5.31
CA LEU A 13 -10.90 27.36 5.73
C LEU A 13 -10.90 27.04 7.22
N SER A 14 -11.87 27.51 8.00
CA SER A 14 -11.92 27.30 9.47
C SER A 14 -13.00 26.32 9.92
N LEU A 15 -13.44 25.42 9.07
CA LEU A 15 -14.20 24.25 9.55
C LEU A 15 -13.19 23.26 10.12
N PRO A 16 -13.22 22.96 11.43
CA PRO A 16 -12.47 21.84 11.97
C PRO A 16 -13.01 20.59 11.32
N GLY A 17 -12.22 20.01 10.43
CA GLY A 17 -12.48 18.69 9.90
C GLY A 17 -12.58 17.75 11.10
N GLN A 18 -13.79 17.37 11.47
CA GLN A 18 -14.00 16.24 12.37
C GLN A 18 -13.46 15.02 11.63
N ALA A 19 -12.20 14.70 11.87
CA ALA A 19 -11.66 13.39 11.61
C ALA A 19 -12.47 12.44 12.50
N SER A 20 -13.57 11.96 11.94
CA SER A 20 -14.32 10.84 12.51
C SER A 20 -13.36 9.66 12.44
N ALA A 21 -12.61 9.46 13.53
CA ALA A 21 -11.93 8.22 13.76
C ALA A 21 -13.01 7.13 13.72
N ARG A 22 -13.19 6.51 12.55
CA ARG A 22 -13.96 5.27 12.46
C ARG A 22 -13.21 4.28 13.33
N HIS A 23 -13.59 4.22 14.60
CA HIS A 23 -13.32 3.09 15.45
C HIS A 23 -13.79 1.87 14.66
N GLY A 24 -12.81 1.06 14.22
CA GLY A 24 -13.11 -0.20 13.54
C GLY A 24 -14.05 -0.97 14.44
N GLN A 25 -15.27 -1.11 14.04
CA GLN A 25 -16.22 -1.98 14.75
C GLN A 25 -15.59 -3.38 14.76
N PRO A 26 -15.49 -4.04 15.92
CA PRO A 26 -15.02 -5.41 15.98
C PRO A 26 -15.87 -6.23 15.01
N GLY A 27 -15.19 -6.91 14.09
CA GLY A 27 -15.72 -7.54 12.90
C GLY A 27 -17.09 -8.19 13.12
N ARG A 28 -18.09 -7.58 12.54
CA ARG A 28 -19.41 -8.18 12.43
C ARG A 28 -19.25 -9.42 11.57
N TRP A 29 -19.42 -10.59 12.16
CA TRP A 29 -19.45 -11.85 11.44
C TRP A 29 -20.60 -11.78 10.43
N HIS A 30 -20.28 -11.66 9.16
CA HIS A 30 -21.31 -11.73 8.13
C HIS A 30 -21.65 -13.20 7.96
N THR A 31 -22.74 -13.61 8.60
CA THR A 31 -23.35 -14.90 8.35
C THR A 31 -23.98 -14.82 6.96
N SER A 32 -23.51 -15.62 6.03
CA SER A 32 -24.17 -15.85 4.75
C SER A 32 -25.07 -17.06 4.89
N PHE A 33 -26.12 -17.09 4.06
CA PHE A 33 -27.03 -18.22 4.00
C PHE A 33 -26.89 -18.87 2.63
N GLU A 34 -26.73 -20.17 2.61
CA GLU A 34 -26.71 -20.96 1.39
C GLU A 34 -27.92 -21.90 1.41
N ILE A 35 -28.50 -22.19 0.22
CA ILE A 35 -29.58 -23.14 0.09
C ILE A 35 -28.93 -24.52 -0.05
N GLY A 36 -29.20 -25.39 0.92
CA GLY A 36 -28.77 -26.78 0.89
C GLY A 36 -29.45 -27.59 -0.22
N PRO A 37 -28.94 -28.78 -0.54
CA PRO A 37 -29.49 -29.65 -1.59
C PRO A 37 -30.93 -30.06 -1.34
N ASP A 38 -31.40 -30.01 -0.10
CA ASP A 38 -32.75 -30.34 0.31
C ASP A 38 -33.70 -29.11 0.36
N GLY A 39 -33.22 -27.95 -0.09
CA GLY A 39 -33.97 -26.68 -0.07
C GLY A 39 -33.95 -25.95 1.28
N ASP A 40 -33.28 -26.47 2.28
CA ASP A 40 -33.13 -25.85 3.58
C ASP A 40 -32.09 -24.72 3.57
N THR A 41 -32.31 -23.70 4.40
CA THR A 41 -31.39 -22.57 4.54
C THR A 41 -30.29 -22.92 5.55
N ILE A 42 -29.05 -23.04 5.06
CA ILE A 42 -27.89 -23.33 5.89
C ILE A 42 -27.16 -22.01 6.20
N SER A 43 -26.93 -21.78 7.49
CA SER A 43 -26.12 -20.65 7.96
C SER A 43 -24.62 -20.96 7.79
N VAL A 44 -23.95 -20.21 6.92
CA VAL A 44 -22.51 -20.35 6.69
C VAL A 44 -21.75 -19.30 7.48
N VAL A 45 -20.93 -19.74 8.42
CA VAL A 45 -20.04 -18.87 9.19
C VAL A 45 -18.62 -19.06 8.69
N PRO A 46 -18.03 -18.08 7.99
CA PRO A 46 -16.66 -18.18 7.51
C PRO A 46 -15.69 -18.16 8.70
N ILE A 47 -15.01 -19.28 8.95
CA ILE A 47 -13.97 -19.38 9.96
C ILE A 47 -12.64 -18.99 9.31
N LYS A 48 -11.98 -17.98 9.87
CA LYS A 48 -10.66 -17.57 9.40
C LYS A 48 -9.60 -18.59 9.86
N PRO A 49 -8.72 -19.04 8.97
CA PRO A 49 -7.68 -19.99 9.33
C PRO A 49 -6.71 -19.36 10.34
N VAL A 50 -6.33 -20.12 11.36
CA VAL A 50 -5.33 -19.71 12.37
C VAL A 50 -4.05 -20.48 12.14
N PHE A 51 -2.92 -19.77 12.09
CA PHE A 51 -1.62 -20.41 11.98
C PHE A 51 -1.20 -21.04 13.30
N VAL A 52 -0.93 -22.35 13.25
CA VAL A 52 -0.36 -23.11 14.37
C VAL A 52 1.12 -23.35 14.08
N PHE A 53 1.98 -22.95 15.00
CA PHE A 53 3.44 -23.07 14.85
C PHE A 53 3.98 -24.15 15.80
N SER A 54 4.60 -25.17 15.24
CA SER A 54 5.30 -26.21 16.03
C SER A 54 6.66 -25.74 16.53
N LYS A 55 7.31 -24.81 15.81
CA LYS A 55 8.64 -24.29 16.15
C LYS A 55 8.59 -22.81 16.55
N LYS A 56 9.26 -22.48 17.65
CA LYS A 56 9.42 -21.08 18.11
C LYS A 56 10.08 -20.17 17.06
N ALA A 57 10.92 -20.74 16.18
CA ALA A 57 11.56 -19.98 15.10
C ALA A 57 10.53 -19.48 14.06
N ASP A 58 9.56 -20.31 13.70
CA ASP A 58 8.53 -19.97 12.71
C ASP A 58 7.55 -18.93 13.28
N LEU A 59 7.18 -19.07 14.55
CA LEU A 59 6.40 -18.05 15.25
C LEU A 59 7.13 -16.69 15.28
N ARG A 60 8.45 -16.68 15.50
CA ARG A 60 9.25 -15.43 15.46
C ARG A 60 9.28 -14.81 14.06
N ARG A 61 9.41 -15.64 13.00
CA ARG A 61 9.35 -15.17 11.61
C ARG A 61 7.99 -14.57 11.29
N TYR A 62 6.92 -15.24 11.66
CA TYR A 62 5.55 -14.76 11.49
C TYR A 62 5.33 -13.40 12.18
N ARG A 63 5.71 -13.27 13.47
CA ARG A 63 5.60 -11.98 14.19
C ARG A 63 6.38 -10.87 13.49
N LYS A 64 7.58 -11.15 12.97
CA LYS A 64 8.36 -10.16 12.20
C LYS A 64 7.66 -9.75 10.91
N LEU A 65 6.94 -10.67 10.25
CA LEU A 65 6.15 -10.34 9.08
C LEU A 65 4.93 -9.50 9.45
N VAL A 66 4.22 -9.82 10.53
CA VAL A 66 3.10 -9.01 11.04
C VAL A 66 3.54 -7.57 11.31
N GLU A 67 4.63 -7.39 12.07
CA GLU A 67 5.16 -6.06 12.35
C GLU A 67 5.64 -5.33 11.08
N ALA A 68 6.19 -6.06 10.11
CA ALA A 68 6.58 -5.47 8.85
C ALA A 68 5.34 -5.00 8.07
N VAL A 69 4.28 -5.81 7.97
CA VAL A 69 3.03 -5.44 7.29
C VAL A 69 2.43 -4.19 7.94
N LYS A 70 2.24 -4.19 9.27
CA LYS A 70 1.69 -3.03 10.00
C LYS A 70 2.43 -1.73 9.66
N LYS A 71 3.75 -1.81 9.52
CA LYS A 71 4.59 -0.64 9.25
C LYS A 71 4.54 -0.19 7.79
N VAL A 72 4.55 -1.13 6.83
CA VAL A 72 4.75 -0.78 5.42
C VAL A 72 3.48 -0.78 4.59
N TYR A 73 2.40 -1.39 5.07
CA TYR A 73 1.12 -1.44 4.36
C TYR A 73 0.57 -0.05 4.02
N PRO A 74 0.57 0.95 4.95
CA PRO A 74 0.15 2.30 4.61
C PRO A 74 0.98 2.93 3.48
N VAL A 75 2.28 2.63 3.41
CA VAL A 75 3.17 3.11 2.34
C VAL A 75 2.80 2.48 1.00
N ALA A 76 2.46 1.18 0.97
CA ALA A 76 2.01 0.50 -0.25
C ALA A 76 0.66 1.06 -0.73
N GLN A 77 -0.27 1.35 0.16
CA GLN A 77 -1.55 1.98 -0.17
C GLN A 77 -1.36 3.40 -0.71
N ALA A 78 -0.45 4.18 -0.13
CA ALA A 78 -0.10 5.50 -0.64
C ALA A 78 0.50 5.42 -2.06
N ALA A 79 1.37 4.43 -2.32
CA ALA A 79 1.93 4.20 -3.65
C ALA A 79 0.82 3.86 -4.68
N LYS A 80 -0.14 3.01 -4.31
CA LYS A 80 -1.31 2.70 -5.15
C LYS A 80 -2.12 3.96 -5.48
N ALA A 81 -2.44 4.76 -4.47
CA ALA A 81 -3.22 5.98 -4.66
C ALA A 81 -2.48 6.98 -5.58
N GLN A 82 -1.18 7.14 -5.41
CA GLN A 82 -0.35 7.99 -6.28
C GLN A 82 -0.30 7.47 -7.72
N MET A 83 -0.24 6.15 -7.94
CA MET A 83 -0.27 5.58 -9.29
C MET A 83 -1.60 5.84 -9.99
N VAL A 84 -2.72 5.61 -9.32
CA VAL A 84 -4.06 5.89 -9.89
C VAL A 84 -4.19 7.38 -10.26
N GLN A 85 -3.73 8.28 -9.39
CA GLN A 85 -3.74 9.71 -9.68
C GLN A 85 -2.83 10.07 -10.85
N MET A 86 -1.64 9.48 -10.92
CA MET A 86 -0.68 9.71 -12.00
C MET A 86 -1.25 9.25 -13.34
N GLU A 87 -1.86 8.07 -13.42
CA GLU A 87 -2.49 7.55 -14.63
C GLU A 87 -3.60 8.50 -15.11
N ALA A 88 -4.46 8.97 -14.21
CA ALA A 88 -5.53 9.90 -14.54
C ALA A 88 -4.99 11.24 -15.10
N GLU A 89 -3.91 11.77 -14.53
CA GLU A 89 -3.30 13.01 -15.01
C GLU A 89 -2.56 12.82 -16.34
N LEU A 90 -1.85 11.68 -16.52
CA LEU A 90 -1.18 11.38 -17.79
C LEU A 90 -2.14 11.27 -18.97
N LEU A 91 -3.36 10.78 -18.74
CA LEU A 91 -4.41 10.73 -19.77
C LEU A 91 -4.92 12.11 -20.19
N ARG A 92 -4.76 13.14 -19.34
CA ARG A 92 -5.17 14.52 -19.63
C ARG A 92 -4.09 15.32 -20.39
N LEU A 93 -2.84 14.87 -20.33
CA LEU A 93 -1.72 15.55 -20.95
C LEU A 93 -1.58 15.09 -22.42
N GLU A 94 -1.67 16.04 -23.35
CA GLU A 94 -1.70 15.74 -24.79
C GLU A 94 -0.31 15.49 -25.36
N THR A 95 0.73 16.14 -24.80
CA THR A 95 2.07 16.06 -25.36
C THR A 95 2.99 15.19 -24.55
N LYS A 96 3.88 14.45 -25.24
CA LYS A 96 4.95 13.65 -24.59
C LYS A 96 5.87 14.50 -23.70
N LYS A 97 6.06 15.78 -24.03
CA LYS A 97 6.91 16.68 -23.26
C LYS A 97 6.27 17.00 -21.91
N GLU A 98 4.98 17.30 -21.89
CA GLU A 98 4.22 17.53 -20.64
C GLU A 98 4.19 16.29 -19.77
N GLN A 99 3.90 15.11 -20.37
CA GLN A 99 3.92 13.84 -19.65
C GLN A 99 5.29 13.58 -18.99
N GLN A 100 6.39 13.81 -19.72
CA GLN A 100 7.73 13.66 -19.17
C GLN A 100 8.04 14.66 -18.05
N GLN A 101 7.60 15.91 -18.17
CA GLN A 101 7.78 16.92 -17.10
C GLN A 101 6.98 16.53 -15.85
N TYR A 102 5.75 16.10 -16.03
CA TYR A 102 4.90 15.61 -14.94
C TYR A 102 5.54 14.42 -14.22
N ILE A 103 5.97 13.38 -14.94
CA ILE A 103 6.67 12.21 -14.39
C ILE A 103 7.92 12.62 -13.61
N LYS A 104 8.73 13.57 -14.13
CA LYS A 104 9.90 14.09 -13.41
C LYS A 104 9.52 14.79 -12.10
N GLY A 105 8.44 15.55 -12.10
CA GLY A 105 7.91 16.21 -10.90
C GLY A 105 7.48 15.20 -9.84
N ILE A 106 6.70 14.20 -10.23
CA ILE A 106 6.27 13.10 -9.35
C ILE A 106 7.47 12.33 -8.80
N ALA A 107 8.45 11.99 -9.66
CA ALA A 107 9.67 11.31 -9.22
C ALA A 107 10.45 12.11 -8.15
N ALA A 108 10.54 13.41 -8.32
CA ALA A 108 11.18 14.29 -7.33
C ALA A 108 10.42 14.35 -6.01
N ALA A 109 9.09 14.42 -6.06
CA ALA A 109 8.23 14.41 -4.89
C ALA A 109 8.34 13.09 -4.12
N ILE A 110 8.21 11.95 -4.79
CA ILE A 110 8.38 10.60 -4.22
C ILE A 110 9.76 10.47 -3.56
N LYS A 111 10.82 10.90 -4.25
CA LYS A 111 12.16 10.86 -3.68
C LYS A 111 12.27 11.68 -2.40
N LYS A 112 11.76 12.90 -2.38
CA LYS A 112 11.82 13.80 -1.22
C LYS A 112 11.07 13.18 -0.03
N GLU A 113 9.88 12.66 -0.27
CA GLU A 113 8.98 12.13 0.75
C GLU A 113 9.44 10.77 1.30
N TYR A 114 9.75 9.81 0.41
CA TYR A 114 9.98 8.43 0.84
C TYR A 114 11.44 8.08 1.11
N THR A 115 12.44 8.89 0.66
CA THR A 115 13.85 8.60 0.96
C THR A 115 14.13 8.50 2.47
N PRO A 116 13.63 9.38 3.34
CA PRO A 116 13.82 9.24 4.78
C PRO A 116 13.21 7.95 5.32
N VAL A 117 11.98 7.64 4.91
CA VAL A 117 11.24 6.45 5.33
C VAL A 117 12.00 5.17 4.94
N LEU A 118 12.44 5.09 3.68
CA LEU A 118 13.18 3.94 3.15
C LEU A 118 14.52 3.72 3.87
N LYS A 119 15.24 4.79 4.22
CA LYS A 119 16.54 4.67 4.92
C LYS A 119 16.43 4.02 6.30
N HIS A 120 15.28 4.13 6.96
CA HIS A 120 15.02 3.55 8.28
C HIS A 120 14.34 2.18 8.25
N MET A 121 14.11 1.62 7.05
CA MET A 121 13.52 0.29 6.91
C MET A 121 14.56 -0.81 7.11
N THR A 122 14.13 -1.89 7.76
CA THR A 122 14.89 -3.13 7.79
C THR A 122 14.77 -3.86 6.43
N ARG A 123 15.69 -4.80 6.15
CA ARG A 123 15.62 -5.63 4.93
C ARG A 123 14.30 -6.42 4.81
N THR A 124 13.74 -6.87 5.94
CA THR A 124 12.45 -7.57 5.95
C THR A 124 11.32 -6.62 5.59
N GLN A 125 11.28 -5.43 6.19
CA GLN A 125 10.28 -4.40 5.86
C GLN A 125 10.36 -3.99 4.39
N GLY A 126 11.59 -3.81 3.86
CA GLY A 126 11.78 -3.49 2.45
C GLY A 126 11.25 -4.59 1.52
N ARG A 127 11.54 -5.87 1.79
CA ARG A 127 11.00 -6.98 1.00
C ARG A 127 9.48 -7.03 1.04
N VAL A 128 8.89 -6.90 2.24
CA VAL A 128 7.43 -6.89 2.39
C VAL A 128 6.83 -5.70 1.63
N LEU A 129 7.43 -4.51 1.70
CA LEU A 129 6.97 -3.36 0.94
C LEU A 129 6.95 -3.61 -0.58
N LEU A 130 8.02 -4.20 -1.14
CA LEU A 130 8.07 -4.53 -2.57
C LEU A 130 6.94 -5.49 -2.98
N LYS A 131 6.74 -6.55 -2.19
CA LYS A 131 5.66 -7.51 -2.40
C LYS A 131 4.27 -6.84 -2.32
N LEU A 132 4.07 -5.95 -1.35
CA LEU A 132 2.80 -5.25 -1.19
C LEU A 132 2.56 -4.21 -2.30
N ILE A 133 3.61 -3.54 -2.80
CA ILE A 133 3.48 -2.65 -3.96
C ILE A 133 2.98 -3.44 -5.17
N ASP A 134 3.57 -4.59 -5.47
CA ASP A 134 3.12 -5.43 -6.58
C ASP A 134 1.69 -5.94 -6.36
N ARG A 135 1.35 -6.42 -5.16
CA ARG A 135 -0.01 -6.81 -4.80
C ARG A 135 -1.04 -5.72 -5.07
N GLU A 136 -0.73 -4.50 -4.69
CA GLU A 136 -1.66 -3.37 -4.73
C GLU A 136 -1.75 -2.69 -6.10
N THR A 137 -0.63 -2.62 -6.83
CA THR A 137 -0.53 -1.87 -8.09
C THR A 137 -0.56 -2.77 -9.32
N LYS A 138 -0.33 -4.08 -9.17
CA LYS A 138 -0.12 -5.05 -10.26
C LYS A 138 1.13 -4.78 -11.10
N TYR A 139 2.05 -3.97 -10.56
CA TYR A 139 3.34 -3.69 -11.17
C TYR A 139 4.44 -3.91 -10.15
N THR A 140 5.49 -4.60 -10.54
CA THR A 140 6.66 -4.74 -9.69
C THR A 140 7.30 -3.38 -9.41
N ALA A 141 7.95 -3.24 -8.26
CA ALA A 141 8.66 -2.00 -7.96
C ALA A 141 9.72 -1.67 -9.01
N TYR A 142 10.29 -2.66 -9.69
CA TYR A 142 11.20 -2.46 -10.81
C TYR A 142 10.53 -1.78 -12.02
N GLU A 143 9.34 -2.21 -12.39
CA GLU A 143 8.57 -1.63 -13.50
C GLU A 143 8.21 -0.19 -13.21
N ILE A 144 7.67 0.09 -12.01
CA ILE A 144 7.35 1.45 -11.57
C ILE A 144 8.59 2.34 -11.64
N LEU A 145 9.70 1.90 -11.07
CA LEU A 145 10.93 2.69 -11.04
C LEU A 145 11.56 2.86 -12.43
N ARG A 146 11.35 1.92 -13.35
CA ARG A 146 11.82 2.03 -14.75
C ARG A 146 11.16 3.20 -15.48
N GLU A 147 9.88 3.43 -15.28
CA GLU A 147 9.17 4.58 -15.86
C GLU A 147 9.69 5.93 -15.34
N PHE A 148 10.21 5.96 -14.13
CA PHE A 148 10.79 7.15 -13.50
C PHE A 148 12.30 7.36 -13.76
N ARG A 149 12.94 6.59 -14.65
CA ARG A 149 14.40 6.58 -14.85
C ARG A 149 15.05 7.96 -15.04
N GLY A 150 14.37 8.86 -15.72
CA GLY A 150 14.91 10.22 -15.96
C GLY A 150 14.81 11.18 -14.79
N GLY A 151 14.08 10.85 -13.71
CA GLY A 151 13.82 11.73 -12.57
C GLY A 151 14.60 11.40 -11.30
N PHE A 152 15.20 10.21 -11.22
CA PHE A 152 15.92 9.77 -10.01
C PHE A 152 17.44 9.98 -10.12
N VAL A 153 18.00 10.64 -9.11
CA VAL A 153 19.45 10.86 -9.00
C VAL A 153 20.13 9.60 -8.41
N ALA A 154 21.40 9.40 -8.71
CA ALA A 154 22.23 8.26 -8.28
C ALA A 154 22.10 7.90 -6.78
N GLY A 155 22.02 8.89 -5.88
CA GLY A 155 21.88 8.64 -4.44
C GLY A 155 20.55 7.98 -4.01
N PHE A 156 19.47 8.18 -4.76
CA PHE A 156 18.21 7.45 -4.56
C PHE A 156 18.40 5.97 -4.92
N TRP A 157 18.99 5.69 -6.08
CA TRP A 157 19.27 4.33 -6.54
C TRP A 157 20.18 3.56 -5.57
N GLN A 158 21.20 4.22 -5.00
CA GLN A 158 22.03 3.60 -3.97
C GLN A 158 21.23 3.22 -2.71
N SER A 159 20.30 4.08 -2.28
CA SER A 159 19.44 3.78 -1.12
C SER A 159 18.50 2.63 -1.42
N VAL A 160 17.86 2.62 -2.58
CA VAL A 160 16.99 1.55 -3.06
C VAL A 160 17.77 0.23 -3.16
N SER A 161 18.89 0.21 -3.84
CA SER A 161 19.72 -1.00 -4.02
C SER A 161 20.25 -1.56 -2.69
N ARG A 162 20.61 -0.69 -1.75
CA ARG A 162 21.09 -1.13 -0.43
C ARG A 162 19.99 -1.85 0.39
N ILE A 163 18.74 -1.39 0.29
CA ILE A 163 17.62 -1.93 1.08
C ILE A 163 17.01 -3.13 0.39
N PHE A 164 16.81 -3.03 -0.91
CA PHE A 164 16.03 -3.98 -1.69
C PHE A 164 16.91 -4.99 -2.46
N GLY A 165 18.15 -4.63 -2.79
CA GLY A 165 19.08 -5.49 -3.52
C GLY A 165 18.49 -5.96 -4.85
N GLN A 166 18.57 -7.28 -5.11
CA GLN A 166 18.05 -7.89 -6.34
C GLN A 166 16.53 -8.15 -6.31
N ASN A 167 15.85 -7.89 -5.17
CA ASN A 167 14.45 -8.23 -4.99
C ASN A 167 13.45 -7.25 -5.66
N LEU A 168 13.92 -6.23 -6.37
CA LEU A 168 13.05 -5.25 -7.06
C LEU A 168 12.12 -5.88 -8.11
N LYS A 169 12.50 -7.01 -8.68
CA LYS A 169 11.71 -7.78 -9.66
C LYS A 169 10.88 -8.89 -9.02
N SER A 170 10.79 -8.93 -7.70
CA SER A 170 10.03 -9.96 -7.01
C SER A 170 8.56 -9.73 -7.21
N GLU A 171 7.91 -10.68 -7.88
CA GLU A 171 6.47 -10.72 -8.07
C GLU A 171 5.77 -11.26 -6.83
N TYR A 172 4.53 -10.83 -6.63
CA TYR A 172 3.69 -11.30 -5.52
C TYR A 172 2.96 -12.58 -5.89
N ASP A 173 3.25 -13.65 -5.17
CA ASP A 173 2.59 -14.95 -5.35
C ASP A 173 1.63 -15.24 -4.18
N ARG A 174 0.36 -14.90 -4.40
CA ARG A 174 -0.70 -15.02 -3.40
C ARG A 174 -0.93 -16.46 -2.92
N GLU A 175 -0.81 -17.42 -3.81
CA GLU A 175 -1.15 -18.83 -3.54
C GLU A 175 0.08 -19.67 -3.17
N GLY A 176 1.27 -19.22 -3.56
CA GLY A 176 2.54 -19.87 -3.31
C GLY A 176 3.34 -19.25 -2.17
N ASP A 177 4.50 -18.68 -2.52
CA ASP A 177 5.49 -18.21 -1.55
C ASP A 177 4.99 -17.11 -0.61
N ASP A 178 4.05 -16.28 -1.05
CA ASP A 178 3.52 -15.16 -0.28
C ASP A 178 2.19 -15.47 0.42
N LYS A 179 1.73 -16.72 0.43
CA LYS A 179 0.46 -17.13 1.06
C LYS A 179 0.34 -16.70 2.53
N VAL A 180 1.42 -16.82 3.30
CA VAL A 180 1.45 -16.36 4.70
C VAL A 180 1.35 -14.84 4.78
N LEU A 181 2.02 -14.14 3.88
CA LEU A 181 1.96 -12.68 3.79
C LEU A 181 0.55 -12.20 3.42
N GLU A 182 -0.10 -12.85 2.43
CA GLU A 182 -1.48 -12.54 2.05
C GLU A 182 -2.43 -12.70 3.23
N GLN A 183 -2.32 -13.80 3.97
CA GLN A 183 -3.15 -14.02 5.15
C GLN A 183 -2.98 -12.92 6.21
N ILE A 184 -1.73 -12.48 6.45
CA ILE A 184 -1.44 -11.38 7.38
C ILE A 184 -2.08 -10.09 6.87
N VAL A 185 -1.99 -9.80 5.57
CA VAL A 185 -2.60 -8.61 4.97
C VAL A 185 -4.12 -8.64 5.12
N LEU A 186 -4.75 -9.76 4.81
CA LEU A 186 -6.21 -9.92 4.99
C LEU A 186 -6.65 -9.70 6.44
N TYR A 187 -5.86 -10.16 7.41
CA TYR A 187 -6.14 -9.90 8.83
C TYR A 187 -5.94 -8.43 9.20
N TYR A 188 -4.93 -7.79 8.63
CA TYR A 188 -4.69 -6.37 8.84
C TYR A 188 -5.84 -5.53 8.26
N GLU A 189 -6.27 -5.81 7.04
CA GLU A 189 -7.40 -5.15 6.36
C GLU A 189 -8.71 -5.34 7.14
N ALA A 190 -8.87 -6.49 7.77
CA ALA A 190 -10.03 -6.81 8.60
C ALA A 190 -9.96 -6.23 10.04
N GLY A 191 -8.86 -5.51 10.41
CA GLY A 191 -8.68 -4.96 11.75
C GLY A 191 -8.46 -6.01 12.84
N LEU A 192 -7.91 -7.17 12.48
CA LEU A 192 -7.70 -8.31 13.39
C LEU A 192 -6.26 -8.43 13.92
N LEU A 193 -5.37 -7.49 13.55
CA LEU A 193 -3.97 -7.46 13.97
C LEU A 193 -3.65 -6.24 14.82
#